data_c9c2d334089f0046c8bfb184d523eef2
#
_entry.id   c9c2d334089f0046c8bfb184d523eef2
#
_cell.length_a   1.000
_cell.length_b   1.000
_cell.length_c   1.000
_cell.angle_alpha   90.00
_cell.angle_beta   90.00
_cell.angle_gamma   90.00
#
_symmetry.space_group_name_H-M   'P 1'
#
loop_
_entity.id
_entity.type
_entity.pdbx_description
1 polymer ?
#
loop_
_entity_poly.entity_id
_entity_poly.type
_entity_poly.pdbx_seq_one_letter_code
_entity_poly.pdbx_strand_id
1 'polypeptide(L)'
;MENTHTHKLYLYNDKKHSFLYVIACVINVCKYEPLQAEQCTIIAHKNGKCCVKNGDYLEMLELKEKFEKLNLISEIESHESYMH
;
A
#
# COMPACT_ATOMS: atom_id res chain seq x y z
N MET A 1 -8.97 -6.14 -25.16
CA MET A 1 -8.72 -5.73 -24.65
C MET A 1 -8.64 -5.83 -23.52
N GLU A 2 -8.22 -5.68 -22.96
CA GLU A 2 -8.14 -5.81 -21.90
C GLU A 2 -8.44 -4.89 -21.09
N ASN A 3 -8.86 -5.07 -20.19
CA ASN A 3 -9.22 -4.26 -19.28
C ASN A 3 -8.15 -3.58 -18.72
N THR A 4 -8.21 -2.42 -18.56
CA THR A 4 -7.16 -1.68 -18.06
C THR A 4 -7.47 -1.10 -16.75
N HIS A 5 -8.42 -1.63 -16.05
CA HIS A 5 -8.66 -1.10 -14.74
C HIS A 5 -7.62 -1.62 -13.80
N THR A 6 -6.94 -0.74 -13.14
CA THR A 6 -6.04 -1.13 -12.10
C THR A 6 -6.40 -0.33 -10.87
N HIS A 7 -6.08 -0.89 -9.75
CA HIS A 7 -6.31 -0.24 -8.49
C HIS A 7 -4.99 -0.19 -7.76
N LYS A 8 -4.77 0.88 -7.03
CA LYS A 8 -3.54 1.05 -6.28
C LYS A 8 -3.86 1.09 -4.81
N LEU A 9 -3.05 0.41 -4.03
CA LEU A 9 -3.20 0.43 -2.58
C LEU A 9 -2.13 1.35 -2.02
N TYR A 10 -2.56 2.37 -1.31
CA TYR A 10 -1.66 3.32 -0.70
C TYR A 10 -1.61 3.11 0.79
N LEU A 11 -0.40 3.09 1.32
CA LEU A 11 -0.20 3.04 2.75
C LEU A 11 0.09 4.45 3.22
N TYR A 12 -0.64 4.90 4.23
CA TYR A 12 -0.50 6.26 4.70
C TYR A 12 0.49 6.35 5.84
N ASN A 13 1.08 7.53 5.98
CA ASN A 13 2.02 7.78 7.06
C ASN A 13 1.36 7.52 8.40
N ASP A 14 2.11 6.87 9.29
CA ASP A 14 1.58 6.51 10.58
C ASP A 14 2.39 7.19 11.65
N LYS A 15 1.75 7.99 12.46
CA LYS A 15 2.43 8.71 13.53
C LYS A 15 2.34 7.99 14.86
N LYS A 16 1.59 6.89 14.91
CA LYS A 16 1.42 6.18 16.16
C LYS A 16 2.41 5.04 16.33
N HIS A 17 2.77 4.38 15.24
CA HIS A 17 3.62 3.21 15.33
C HIS A 17 5.04 3.56 14.98
N SER A 18 5.96 2.75 15.46
CA SER A 18 7.35 2.99 15.14
C SER A 18 7.61 2.70 13.67
N PHE A 19 8.67 3.30 13.17
CA PHE A 19 9.08 3.11 11.80
C PHE A 19 9.34 1.62 11.53
N LEU A 20 9.99 0.95 12.47
CA LEU A 20 10.29 -0.47 12.30
C LEU A 20 9.04 -1.33 12.28
N TYR A 21 8.04 -0.93 13.05
CA TYR A 21 6.78 -1.66 13.04
C TYR A 21 6.14 -1.60 11.65
N VAL A 22 6.13 -0.41 11.06
CA VAL A 22 5.51 -0.25 9.75
C VAL A 22 6.27 -1.06 8.70
N ILE A 23 7.60 -1.03 8.75
CA ILE A 23 8.39 -1.82 7.82
C ILE A 23 8.04 -3.30 7.96
N ALA A 24 7.95 -3.80 9.19
CA ALA A 24 7.63 -5.20 9.40
C ALA A 24 6.24 -5.55 8.87
N CYS A 25 5.29 -4.62 9.01
CA CYS A 25 3.95 -4.84 8.48
C CYS A 25 3.95 -4.92 6.96
N VAL A 26 4.72 -4.05 6.31
CA VAL A 26 4.78 -4.07 4.85
C VAL A 26 5.40 -5.37 4.37
N ILE A 27 6.45 -5.81 5.04
CA ILE A 27 7.07 -7.10 4.69
C ILE A 27 6.04 -8.22 4.82
N ASN A 28 5.32 -8.21 5.92
CA ASN A 28 4.37 -9.28 6.20
C ASN A 28 3.20 -9.28 5.21
N VAL A 29 2.64 -8.12 4.95
CA VAL A 29 1.44 -8.02 4.12
C VAL A 29 1.77 -8.14 2.64
N CYS A 30 2.79 -7.43 2.19
CA CYS A 30 3.11 -7.38 0.77
C CYS A 30 4.16 -8.39 0.35
N LYS A 31 4.80 -9.05 1.31
CA LYS A 31 5.84 -10.04 1.04
C LYS A 31 7.04 -9.43 0.33
N TYR A 32 7.33 -8.18 0.67
CA TYR A 32 8.45 -7.49 0.07
C TYR A 32 9.74 -7.80 0.80
N GLU A 33 10.85 -7.62 0.10
CA GLU A 33 12.15 -7.68 0.73
C GLU A 33 12.29 -6.52 1.71
N PRO A 34 13.11 -6.68 2.74
CA PRO A 34 13.23 -5.61 3.74
C PRO A 34 13.59 -4.26 3.16
N LEU A 35 14.49 -4.22 2.19
CA LEU A 35 14.89 -2.94 1.61
C LEU A 35 13.73 -2.28 0.90
N GLN A 36 12.94 -3.05 0.16
CA GLN A 36 11.80 -2.50 -0.54
C GLN A 36 10.76 -1.99 0.44
N ALA A 37 10.52 -2.73 1.52
CA ALA A 37 9.57 -2.31 2.54
C ALA A 37 10.03 -1.03 3.22
N GLU A 38 11.33 -0.92 3.45
CA GLU A 38 11.89 0.29 4.05
C GLU A 38 11.68 1.49 3.14
N GLN A 39 11.91 1.31 1.84
CA GLN A 39 11.71 2.39 0.90
C GLN A 39 10.27 2.86 0.88
N CYS A 40 9.32 1.94 0.89
CA CYS A 40 7.91 2.31 0.92
C CYS A 40 7.58 3.09 2.18
N THR A 41 8.13 2.67 3.31
CA THR A 41 7.86 3.33 4.57
C THR A 41 8.45 4.74 4.57
N ILE A 42 9.64 4.90 4.02
CA ILE A 42 10.27 6.21 3.92
C ILE A 42 9.44 7.14 3.04
N ILE A 43 8.97 6.63 1.91
CA ILE A 43 8.17 7.44 1.00
C ILE A 43 6.87 7.87 1.68
N ALA A 44 6.22 6.96 2.39
CA ALA A 44 4.99 7.31 3.10
C ALA A 44 5.26 8.37 4.15
N HIS A 45 6.40 8.25 4.84
CA HIS A 45 6.74 9.21 5.87
C HIS A 45 6.99 10.60 5.28
N LYS A 46 7.67 10.66 4.14
CA LYS A 46 8.01 11.94 3.55
C LYS A 46 6.87 12.57 2.77
N ASN A 47 6.11 11.75 2.07
CA ASN A 47 5.09 12.26 1.16
C ASN A 47 3.67 12.10 1.65
N GLY A 48 3.49 11.47 2.79
CA GLY A 48 2.16 11.26 3.33
C GLY A 48 1.59 9.90 3.00
N LYS A 49 1.94 9.35 1.88
CA LYS A 49 1.48 8.01 1.50
C LYS A 49 2.41 7.42 0.47
N CYS A 50 2.36 6.12 0.34
CA CYS A 50 3.16 5.40 -0.65
C CYS A 50 2.31 4.33 -1.29
N CYS A 51 2.37 4.21 -2.61
CA CYS A 51 1.69 3.11 -3.29
C CYS A 51 2.48 1.85 -3.02
N VAL A 52 1.89 0.92 -2.30
CA VAL A 52 2.60 -0.31 -1.94
C VAL A 52 2.31 -1.45 -2.88
N LYS A 53 1.22 -1.37 -3.64
CA LYS A 53 0.88 -2.47 -4.53
C LYS A 53 -0.15 -1.98 -5.52
N ASN A 54 -0.23 -2.62 -6.69
CA ASN A 54 -1.35 -2.35 -7.57
C ASN A 54 -1.79 -3.67 -8.19
N GLY A 55 -3.03 -3.70 -8.64
CA GLY A 55 -3.61 -4.90 -9.18
C GLY A 55 -5.11 -4.75 -9.22
N ASP A 56 -5.83 -5.87 -9.24
CA ASP A 56 -7.28 -5.76 -9.31
C ASP A 56 -7.84 -5.42 -7.93
N TYR A 57 -9.10 -5.02 -7.93
CA TYR A 57 -9.72 -4.50 -6.72
C TYR A 57 -9.75 -5.53 -5.59
N LEU A 58 -10.13 -6.75 -5.90
CA LEU A 58 -10.25 -7.74 -4.83
C LEU A 58 -8.92 -8.06 -4.19
N GLU A 59 -7.88 -8.08 -4.99
CA GLU A 59 -6.55 -8.31 -4.45
C GLU A 59 -6.14 -7.16 -3.54
N MET A 60 -6.40 -5.93 -3.98
CA MET A 60 -6.05 -4.77 -3.16
C MET A 60 -6.88 -4.74 -1.88
N LEU A 61 -8.15 -5.15 -1.97
CA LEU A 61 -9.00 -5.17 -0.80
C LEU A 61 -8.50 -6.16 0.24
N GLU A 62 -8.03 -7.29 -0.21
CA GLU A 62 -7.49 -8.28 0.70
C GLU A 62 -6.29 -7.74 1.46
N LEU A 63 -5.41 -7.05 0.75
CA LEU A 63 -4.23 -6.47 1.39
C LEU A 63 -4.62 -5.33 2.34
N LYS A 64 -5.59 -4.54 1.92
CA LYS A 64 -6.06 -3.44 2.76
C LYS A 64 -6.59 -3.97 4.09
N GLU A 65 -7.34 -5.05 4.03
CA GLU A 65 -7.88 -5.63 5.26
C GLU A 65 -6.79 -6.13 6.17
N LYS A 66 -5.71 -6.65 5.59
CA LYS A 66 -4.59 -7.10 6.40
C LYS A 66 -3.91 -5.94 7.09
N PHE A 67 -3.75 -4.81 6.38
CA PHE A 67 -3.18 -3.62 7.01
C PHE A 67 -4.09 -3.11 8.13
N GLU A 68 -5.39 -3.15 7.91
CA GLU A 68 -6.32 -2.68 8.92
C GLU A 68 -6.23 -3.50 10.20
N LYS A 69 -6.03 -4.80 10.05
CA LYS A 69 -5.88 -5.65 11.23
C LYS A 69 -4.61 -5.32 12.00
N LEU A 70 -3.66 -4.70 11.35
CA LEU A 70 -2.42 -4.28 11.99
C LEU A 70 -2.49 -2.82 12.44
N ASN A 71 -3.68 -2.24 12.35
CA ASN A 71 -3.95 -0.86 12.77
C ASN A 71 -3.21 0.18 11.94
N LEU A 72 -3.00 -0.13 10.69
CA LEU A 72 -2.43 0.84 9.76
C LEU A 72 -3.51 1.33 8.82
N ILE A 73 -3.36 2.56 8.35
CA ILE A 73 -4.33 3.18 7.46
C ILE A 73 -3.87 2.99 6.02
N SER A 74 -4.75 2.43 5.22
CA SER A 74 -4.48 2.28 3.80
C SER A 74 -5.74 2.55 3.03
N GLU A 75 -5.59 2.92 1.75
CA GLU A 75 -6.74 3.22 0.92
C GLU A 75 -6.49 2.72 -0.48
N ILE A 76 -7.57 2.31 -1.13
CA ILE A 76 -7.50 1.84 -2.51
C ILE A 76 -7.94 2.99 -3.40
N GLU A 77 -7.15 3.29 -4.42
CA GLU A 77 -7.54 4.30 -5.41
C GLU A 77 -7.65 3.63 -6.75
N SER A 78 -8.73 3.94 -7.43
CA SER A 78 -8.96 3.42 -8.75
C SER A 78 -8.17 4.25 -9.74
N HIS A 79 -7.50 3.59 -10.66
CA HIS A 79 -6.75 4.32 -11.65
C HIS A 79 -7.26 3.89 -13.01
N GLU A 80 -8.06 4.74 -13.60
CA GLU A 80 -8.56 4.42 -14.88
C GLU A 80 -7.86 5.26 -15.85
N SER A 81 -7.32 4.62 -16.87
CA SER A 81 -6.61 5.40 -17.72
C SER A 81 -7.33 5.48 -18.93
N TYR A 82 -8.28 6.25 -19.09
CA TYR A 82 -8.74 6.39 -20.35
C TYR A 82 -8.75 7.78 -20.60
N MET A 83 -8.72 8.10 -21.74
CA MET A 83 -8.65 9.23 -22.01
C MET A 83 -9.63 9.65 -22.61
N HIS A 84 -9.88 10.49 -22.81
CA HIS A 84 -10.91 11.01 -23.44
C HIS A 84 -10.62 12.23 -24.02
#